data_8c6b227124ad1161499e1e587eb83f36
#
_entry.id   8c6b227124ad1161499e1e587eb83f36
#
_cell.length_a   1.000
_cell.length_b   1.000
_cell.length_c   1.000
_cell.angle_alpha   90.00
_cell.angle_beta   90.00
_cell.angle_gamma   90.00
#
_symmetry.space_group_name_H-M   'P 1'
#
loop_
_entity.id
_entity.type
_entity.pdbx_description
1 polymer ?
#
loop_
_entity_poly.entity_id
_entity_poly.type
_entity_poly.pdbx_seq_one_letter_code
_entity_poly.pdbx_strand_id
1 'polypeptide(L)'
;MWTRRAFKVALAGAVADVTLSARAAAVDAAVRPPARAGIEGQRRADLGDGRYLNPIVPGDHADPTILKDGADYYMTFSSFQACPGAVIWHSRDLVNWTPIGAALTRPIGTVWAMDLVKHAGRWFLYIPVLRDEGTGILVVHADDIRGPWSEPVDLRIPGCIDPGHVLGEDGRRYLFVNGGRRVRLADDGLATDGPVEQGAWTPWKYPADWVVEMFAPEGPKLLRRGEWFYLLSAVGGTAGPPTSHMVTLARSRSVHGPWEHCPHNPIVRTRSADEPWWSRGHASVVEGPAGDWWMVYHGYENGFRTLGRQALLEPVEWTADGWLRALGGTLDRPLAKPRGGQASPASRPLSDDFAHGPLGLQWSLHAAGADDAGRVRFEDGALVLKGKGRSLADCSPLACVVGDRRYEVTVELEIRGEGHGGLALFYDERGHAGIGFSTTQMLTYGYGQEHTWMREAMATRHVHIHLVNRDNVLTWRHSHDGGTTWTQHPWQMEVSGLHHNVFGGFTSLRVALFSAGAGEVRARNFTYKGLPA
;
A
#
# COMPACT_ATOMS: atom_id res chain seq x y z
N MET A 1 -38.50 23.60 35.52
CA MET A 1 -38.36 24.90 36.21
C MET A 1 -37.05 24.86 37.01
N TRP A 2 -35.96 25.33 36.48
CA TRP A 2 -34.73 25.57 37.25
C TRP A 2 -34.14 26.90 36.79
N THR A 3 -34.03 27.81 37.73
CA THR A 3 -33.68 29.22 37.56
C THR A 3 -32.16 29.44 37.47
N ARG A 4 -31.75 30.35 36.59
CA ARG A 4 -30.40 30.89 36.44
C ARG A 4 -29.97 31.61 37.75
N ARG A 5 -28.77 31.29 38.25
CA ARG A 5 -28.01 32.16 39.17
C ARG A 5 -26.67 32.48 38.55
N ALA A 6 -26.47 33.74 38.32
CA ALA A 6 -25.20 34.33 37.92
C ALA A 6 -24.23 34.36 39.10
N PHE A 7 -22.99 33.92 38.90
CA PHE A 7 -21.87 34.15 39.81
C PHE A 7 -20.96 35.21 39.20
N LYS A 8 -20.95 36.41 39.77
CA LYS A 8 -19.90 37.42 39.56
C LYS A 8 -18.80 37.18 40.57
N VAL A 9 -17.57 36.90 40.13
CA VAL A 9 -16.40 36.99 40.99
C VAL A 9 -15.51 38.09 40.40
N ALA A 10 -15.30 39.12 41.15
CA ALA A 10 -14.32 40.17 40.88
C ALA A 10 -12.93 39.66 41.35
N LEU A 11 -11.96 39.61 40.47
CA LEU A 11 -10.54 39.47 40.84
C LEU A 11 -9.80 40.77 40.44
N ALA A 12 -9.42 41.53 41.43
CA ALA A 12 -8.37 42.52 41.31
C ALA A 12 -7.04 41.84 41.70
N GLY A 13 -6.01 41.97 40.91
CA GLY A 13 -4.71 41.40 41.26
C GLY A 13 -3.65 41.62 40.22
N ALA A 14 -2.85 42.61 40.44
CA ALA A 14 -1.45 42.82 40.02
C ALA A 14 -0.95 42.17 38.71
N VAL A 15 -0.71 43.03 37.73
CA VAL A 15 0.12 42.76 36.56
C VAL A 15 1.58 42.78 37.00
N ALA A 16 2.21 41.62 36.97
CA ALA A 16 3.69 41.53 37.00
C ALA A 16 4.12 41.21 35.56
N ASP A 17 4.72 42.20 34.90
CA ASP A 17 5.39 42.03 33.62
C ASP A 17 6.57 41.07 33.77
N VAL A 18 6.42 39.83 33.39
CA VAL A 18 7.50 38.91 33.14
C VAL A 18 7.64 38.81 31.61
N THR A 19 8.51 39.60 31.04
CA THR A 19 8.99 39.44 29.67
C THR A 19 9.83 38.17 29.58
N LEU A 20 9.18 37.04 29.34
CA LEU A 20 9.86 35.83 28.88
C LEU A 20 10.19 36.01 27.39
N SER A 21 11.46 36.35 27.14
CA SER A 21 12.05 36.26 25.80
C SER A 21 12.11 34.80 25.37
N ALA A 22 11.02 34.28 24.87
CA ALA A 22 11.03 33.02 24.14
C ALA A 22 11.75 33.25 22.80
N ARG A 23 13.06 33.06 22.77
CA ARG A 23 13.76 32.72 21.54
C ARG A 23 13.24 31.36 21.09
N ALA A 24 12.17 31.38 20.31
CA ALA A 24 11.85 30.28 19.46
C ALA A 24 13.03 30.11 18.49
N ALA A 25 13.89 29.13 18.75
CA ALA A 25 14.78 28.61 17.73
C ALA A 25 13.83 28.06 16.64
N ALA A 26 13.70 28.80 15.55
CA ALA A 26 13.14 28.27 14.32
C ALA A 26 14.05 27.10 13.94
N VAL A 27 13.61 25.89 14.27
CA VAL A 27 14.11 24.70 13.63
C VAL A 27 13.75 24.91 12.16
N ASP A 28 14.76 25.21 11.35
CA ASP A 28 14.66 25.20 9.91
C ASP A 28 14.15 23.78 9.56
N ALA A 29 12.85 23.64 9.41
CA ALA A 29 12.25 22.46 8.86
C ALA A 29 12.83 22.38 7.45
N ALA A 30 13.83 21.53 7.27
CA ALA A 30 14.52 21.34 6.00
C ALA A 30 13.44 21.09 4.96
N VAL A 31 13.18 22.06 4.11
CA VAL A 31 12.17 21.98 3.06
C VAL A 31 12.53 20.76 2.22
N ARG A 32 11.71 19.72 2.31
CA ARG A 32 11.90 18.50 1.51
C ARG A 32 11.93 18.92 0.05
N PRO A 33 12.95 18.52 -0.75
CA PRO A 33 13.01 18.91 -2.13
C PRO A 33 11.72 18.46 -2.85
N PRO A 34 11.15 19.28 -3.74
CA PRO A 34 9.94 18.91 -4.45
C PRO A 34 10.20 17.65 -5.28
N ALA A 35 9.27 16.70 -5.23
CA ALA A 35 9.30 15.52 -6.08
C ALA A 35 9.24 15.97 -7.56
N ARG A 36 10.00 15.29 -8.42
CA ARG A 36 9.91 15.51 -9.87
C ARG A 36 8.56 15.02 -10.38
N ALA A 37 7.88 15.82 -11.20
CA ALA A 37 6.66 15.42 -11.88
C ALA A 37 6.96 14.35 -12.94
N GLY A 38 6.21 13.27 -12.90
CA GLY A 38 6.19 12.20 -13.89
C GLY A 38 5.03 12.32 -14.85
N ILE A 39 4.57 11.16 -15.36
CA ILE A 39 3.35 11.07 -16.17
C ILE A 39 2.16 11.61 -15.37
N GLU A 40 1.24 12.33 -16.02
CA GLU A 40 0.03 12.89 -15.39
C GLU A 40 0.31 13.78 -14.16
N GLY A 41 1.51 14.35 -14.07
CA GLY A 41 1.93 15.13 -12.90
C GLY A 41 2.22 14.30 -11.64
N GLN A 42 2.14 12.99 -11.69
CA GLN A 42 2.43 12.11 -10.55
C GLN A 42 3.84 12.35 -10.02
N ARG A 43 4.05 12.24 -8.71
CA ARG A 43 5.41 12.29 -8.15
C ARG A 43 6.25 11.11 -8.62
N ARG A 44 7.51 11.39 -8.92
CA ARG A 44 8.46 10.42 -9.45
C ARG A 44 9.68 10.33 -8.55
N ALA A 45 10.12 9.11 -8.26
CA ALA A 45 11.32 8.87 -7.46
C ALA A 45 12.59 9.35 -8.18
N ASP A 46 12.77 9.00 -9.44
CA ASP A 46 13.96 9.35 -10.25
C ASP A 46 14.03 10.84 -10.55
N LEU A 47 15.03 11.52 -10.03
CA LEU A 47 15.24 12.96 -10.20
C LEU A 47 15.88 13.31 -11.56
N GLY A 48 16.39 12.32 -12.31
CA GLY A 48 16.98 12.49 -13.63
C GLY A 48 18.43 12.98 -13.63
N ASP A 49 19.04 13.16 -12.47
CA ASP A 49 20.41 13.63 -12.26
C ASP A 49 21.32 12.58 -11.61
N GLY A 50 20.95 11.30 -11.69
CA GLY A 50 21.64 10.19 -11.03
C GLY A 50 21.23 9.98 -9.57
N ARG A 51 20.23 10.72 -9.08
CA ARG A 51 19.68 10.60 -7.73
C ARG A 51 18.21 10.21 -7.76
N TYR A 52 17.72 9.73 -6.63
CA TYR A 52 16.31 9.44 -6.41
C TYR A 52 15.86 9.95 -5.04
N LEU A 53 14.53 10.13 -4.89
CA LEU A 53 13.86 10.49 -3.65
C LEU A 53 12.73 9.49 -3.40
N ASN A 54 12.70 8.92 -2.21
CA ASN A 54 11.63 8.01 -1.81
C ASN A 54 10.24 8.69 -1.75
N PRO A 55 9.16 7.95 -2.01
CA PRO A 55 9.09 6.51 -2.24
C PRO A 55 9.44 6.12 -3.68
N ILE A 56 9.96 4.90 -3.89
CA ILE A 56 10.23 4.38 -5.23
C ILE A 56 8.95 3.92 -5.95
N VAL A 57 7.94 3.47 -5.20
CA VAL A 57 6.58 3.22 -5.70
C VAL A 57 5.61 3.96 -4.80
N PRO A 58 5.06 5.11 -5.23
CA PRO A 58 4.13 5.91 -4.45
C PRO A 58 2.76 5.23 -4.26
N GLY A 59 2.10 5.50 -3.14
CA GLY A 59 0.82 4.90 -2.76
C GLY A 59 1.00 3.58 -2.01
N ASP A 60 -0.09 2.88 -1.74
CA ASP A 60 -0.10 1.67 -0.92
C ASP A 60 0.56 0.49 -1.64
N HIS A 61 1.82 0.28 -1.33
CA HIS A 61 2.67 -0.80 -1.82
C HIS A 61 3.42 -1.39 -0.62
N ALA A 62 2.64 -2.01 0.26
CA ALA A 62 3.09 -2.57 1.53
C ALA A 62 3.80 -3.92 1.38
N ASP A 63 4.69 -4.21 2.31
CA ASP A 63 5.28 -5.54 2.51
C ASP A 63 6.01 -6.05 1.25
N PRO A 64 6.99 -5.30 0.70
CA PRO A 64 7.63 -5.65 -0.56
C PRO A 64 8.42 -6.95 -0.47
N THR A 65 8.21 -7.84 -1.45
CA THR A 65 9.12 -8.93 -1.76
C THR A 65 9.78 -8.64 -3.10
N ILE A 66 11.11 -8.75 -3.16
CA ILE A 66 11.91 -8.41 -4.35
C ILE A 66 12.82 -9.56 -4.74
N LEU A 67 12.95 -9.80 -6.06
CA LEU A 67 13.81 -10.80 -6.61
C LEU A 67 14.59 -10.26 -7.81
N LYS A 68 15.88 -10.57 -7.87
CA LYS A 68 16.76 -10.32 -9.01
C LYS A 68 16.84 -11.56 -9.90
N ASP A 69 16.62 -11.38 -11.21
CA ASP A 69 16.82 -12.43 -12.23
C ASP A 69 17.67 -11.86 -13.38
N GLY A 70 18.95 -12.15 -13.35
CA GLY A 70 19.90 -11.54 -14.28
C GLY A 70 19.99 -10.02 -14.11
N ALA A 71 19.63 -9.26 -15.15
CA ALA A 71 19.60 -7.80 -15.13
C ALA A 71 18.22 -7.24 -14.71
N ASP A 72 17.24 -8.09 -14.52
CA ASP A 72 15.85 -7.71 -14.24
C ASP A 72 15.53 -7.87 -12.75
N TYR A 73 14.69 -6.98 -12.23
CA TYR A 73 14.18 -7.01 -10.88
C TYR A 73 12.67 -7.09 -10.91
N TYR A 74 12.13 -7.95 -10.07
CA TYR A 74 10.70 -8.14 -9.92
C TYR A 74 10.29 -7.93 -8.48
N MET A 75 9.15 -7.28 -8.28
CA MET A 75 8.63 -6.96 -6.96
C MET A 75 7.12 -7.13 -6.94
N THR A 76 6.57 -7.54 -5.81
CA THR A 76 5.14 -7.54 -5.54
C THR A 76 4.86 -7.18 -4.08
N PHE A 77 3.60 -6.93 -3.76
CA PHE A 77 3.16 -6.32 -2.51
C PHE A 77 1.89 -6.99 -1.99
N SER A 78 1.60 -6.83 -0.70
CA SER A 78 0.28 -7.14 -0.16
C SER A 78 -0.81 -6.47 -1.00
N SER A 79 -1.85 -7.20 -1.36
CA SER A 79 -2.94 -6.68 -2.19
C SER A 79 -4.29 -6.66 -1.47
N PHE A 80 -4.32 -7.15 -0.23
CA PHE A 80 -5.50 -7.18 0.64
C PHE A 80 -6.73 -7.77 -0.08
N GLN A 81 -7.81 -7.02 -0.19
CA GLN A 81 -9.04 -7.43 -0.88
C GLN A 81 -9.10 -7.01 -2.35
N ALA A 82 -8.00 -6.52 -2.93
CA ALA A 82 -7.96 -6.11 -4.33
C ALA A 82 -8.01 -7.31 -5.28
N CYS A 83 -8.87 -7.26 -6.29
CA CYS A 83 -8.95 -8.24 -7.37
C CYS A 83 -9.07 -7.52 -8.74
N PRO A 84 -8.12 -7.72 -9.69
CA PRO A 84 -6.89 -8.53 -9.60
C PRO A 84 -5.98 -8.10 -8.45
N GLY A 85 -5.21 -9.07 -7.91
CA GLY A 85 -4.28 -8.88 -6.81
C GLY A 85 -2.87 -9.38 -7.15
N ALA A 86 -1.93 -9.18 -6.22
CA ALA A 86 -0.53 -9.57 -6.39
C ALA A 86 0.05 -9.09 -7.73
N VAL A 87 -0.04 -7.78 -7.99
CA VAL A 87 0.52 -7.16 -9.20
C VAL A 87 2.04 -7.29 -9.17
N ILE A 88 2.60 -7.80 -10.25
CA ILE A 88 4.04 -7.94 -10.46
C ILE A 88 4.58 -6.67 -11.09
N TRP A 89 5.61 -6.11 -10.47
CA TRP A 89 6.34 -4.94 -10.94
C TRP A 89 7.72 -5.32 -11.44
N HIS A 90 8.18 -4.64 -12.47
CA HIS A 90 9.48 -4.86 -13.11
C HIS A 90 10.33 -3.59 -13.12
N SER A 91 11.63 -3.76 -12.89
CA SER A 91 12.64 -2.69 -12.97
C SER A 91 13.96 -3.25 -13.47
N ARG A 92 14.84 -2.36 -13.98
CA ARG A 92 16.25 -2.64 -14.28
C ARG A 92 17.22 -1.74 -13.52
N ASP A 93 16.70 -0.87 -12.64
CA ASP A 93 17.51 0.08 -11.89
C ASP A 93 17.08 0.24 -10.42
N LEU A 94 16.11 -0.54 -9.94
CA LEU A 94 15.53 -0.51 -8.60
C LEU A 94 14.75 0.77 -8.24
N VAL A 95 14.75 1.78 -9.10
CA VAL A 95 14.11 3.09 -8.86
C VAL A 95 12.90 3.30 -9.75
N ASN A 96 12.99 2.91 -11.01
CA ASN A 96 11.91 3.05 -11.98
C ASN A 96 11.19 1.70 -12.16
N TRP A 97 9.93 1.66 -11.75
CA TRP A 97 9.11 0.44 -11.72
C TRP A 97 7.89 0.56 -12.64
N THR A 98 7.56 -0.54 -13.30
CA THR A 98 6.38 -0.65 -14.18
C THR A 98 5.61 -1.94 -13.85
N PRO A 99 4.29 -1.90 -13.65
CA PRO A 99 3.50 -3.11 -13.47
C PRO A 99 3.42 -3.88 -14.79
N ILE A 100 3.58 -5.21 -14.74
CA ILE A 100 3.67 -6.07 -15.92
C ILE A 100 2.64 -7.19 -15.98
N GLY A 101 1.91 -7.44 -14.91
CA GLY A 101 0.88 -8.48 -14.80
C GLY A 101 0.35 -8.59 -13.38
N ALA A 102 -0.65 -9.42 -13.19
CA ALA A 102 -1.18 -9.76 -11.88
C ALA A 102 -1.17 -11.28 -11.69
N ALA A 103 -0.65 -11.76 -10.57
CA ALA A 103 -0.60 -13.19 -10.27
C ALA A 103 -1.95 -13.76 -9.83
N LEU A 104 -2.83 -12.92 -9.29
CA LEU A 104 -4.16 -13.30 -8.82
C LEU A 104 -5.23 -12.59 -9.65
N THR A 105 -5.92 -13.35 -10.49
CA THR A 105 -7.00 -12.83 -11.35
C THR A 105 -8.39 -13.10 -10.79
N ARG A 106 -8.48 -13.85 -9.69
CA ARG A 106 -9.72 -14.16 -8.96
C ARG A 106 -9.54 -13.88 -7.47
N PRO A 107 -10.62 -13.55 -6.74
CA PRO A 107 -10.55 -13.33 -5.31
C PRO A 107 -10.25 -14.65 -4.57
N ILE A 108 -9.32 -14.63 -3.63
CA ILE A 108 -8.91 -15.79 -2.82
C ILE A 108 -8.99 -15.53 -1.32
N GLY A 109 -9.43 -14.36 -0.90
CA GLY A 109 -9.46 -13.84 0.45
C GLY A 109 -8.60 -12.58 0.59
N THR A 110 -8.30 -12.16 1.82
CA THR A 110 -7.42 -11.02 2.07
C THR A 110 -5.96 -11.44 1.98
N VAL A 111 -5.23 -10.89 1.02
CA VAL A 111 -3.84 -11.25 0.67
C VAL A 111 -2.86 -10.33 1.38
N TRP A 112 -2.00 -10.91 2.22
CA TRP A 112 -0.96 -10.21 2.98
C TRP A 112 0.43 -10.39 2.39
N ALA A 113 1.50 -10.21 3.19
CA ALA A 113 2.89 -10.20 2.75
C ALA A 113 3.37 -11.51 2.14
N MET A 114 3.57 -11.51 0.84
CA MET A 114 3.96 -12.67 0.04
C MET A 114 5.47 -12.87 -0.02
N ASP A 115 5.90 -14.02 -0.58
CA ASP A 115 7.27 -14.25 -1.00
C ASP A 115 7.36 -14.66 -2.46
N LEU A 116 8.07 -13.88 -3.28
CA LEU A 116 8.35 -14.14 -4.68
C LEU A 116 9.66 -14.92 -4.82
N VAL A 117 9.59 -16.10 -5.41
CA VAL A 117 10.70 -17.04 -5.50
C VAL A 117 10.87 -17.53 -6.94
N LYS A 118 12.13 -17.69 -7.39
CA LYS A 118 12.46 -18.44 -8.60
C LYS A 118 13.31 -19.66 -8.21
N HIS A 119 12.84 -20.86 -8.53
CA HIS A 119 13.55 -22.09 -8.25
C HIS A 119 13.44 -23.06 -9.43
N ALA A 120 14.58 -23.64 -9.84
CA ALA A 120 14.65 -24.57 -10.97
C ALA A 120 13.96 -24.07 -12.25
N GLY A 121 14.11 -22.78 -12.55
CA GLY A 121 13.54 -22.13 -13.74
C GLY A 121 12.06 -21.73 -13.62
N ARG A 122 11.37 -22.11 -12.55
CA ARG A 122 9.96 -21.81 -12.31
C ARG A 122 9.79 -20.71 -11.26
N TRP A 123 8.78 -19.88 -11.43
CA TRP A 123 8.36 -18.84 -10.50
C TRP A 123 7.32 -19.39 -9.53
N PHE A 124 7.44 -18.99 -8.27
CA PHE A 124 6.52 -19.30 -7.19
C PHE A 124 6.16 -18.03 -6.44
N LEU A 125 4.92 -17.95 -6.00
CA LEU A 125 4.48 -16.91 -5.10
C LEU A 125 3.78 -17.59 -3.92
N TYR A 126 4.41 -17.54 -2.74
CA TYR A 126 3.86 -18.04 -1.48
C TYR A 126 3.03 -16.94 -0.85
N ILE A 127 1.74 -17.17 -0.68
CA ILE A 127 0.72 -16.15 -0.43
C ILE A 127 0.02 -16.43 0.89
N PRO A 128 0.21 -15.62 1.94
CA PRO A 128 -0.61 -15.71 3.13
C PRO A 128 -1.99 -15.09 2.85
N VAL A 129 -3.03 -15.81 3.22
CA VAL A 129 -4.41 -15.43 2.98
C VAL A 129 -5.21 -15.51 4.27
N LEU A 130 -5.96 -14.46 4.59
CA LEU A 130 -7.01 -14.49 5.60
C LEU A 130 -8.36 -14.80 4.92
N ARG A 131 -9.05 -15.82 5.42
CA ARG A 131 -10.39 -16.26 5.03
C ARG A 131 -11.26 -16.40 6.27
N ASP A 132 -12.52 -16.77 6.10
CA ASP A 132 -13.45 -16.98 7.23
C ASP A 132 -12.96 -18.06 8.23
N GLU A 133 -12.30 -19.10 7.73
CA GLU A 133 -11.71 -20.17 8.53
C GLU A 133 -10.36 -19.80 9.19
N GLY A 134 -9.84 -18.61 8.94
CA GLY A 134 -8.59 -18.12 9.48
C GLY A 134 -7.49 -17.92 8.43
N THR A 135 -6.24 -17.78 8.89
CA THR A 135 -5.07 -17.58 8.03
C THR A 135 -4.46 -18.91 7.58
N GLY A 136 -3.91 -18.91 6.38
CA GLY A 136 -3.15 -20.02 5.80
C GLY A 136 -2.23 -19.51 4.68
N ILE A 137 -1.41 -20.41 4.14
CA ILE A 137 -0.51 -20.06 3.02
C ILE A 137 -0.89 -20.88 1.79
N LEU A 138 -1.18 -20.17 0.70
CA LEU A 138 -1.34 -20.74 -0.63
C LEU A 138 -0.05 -20.57 -1.42
N VAL A 139 0.09 -21.32 -2.50
CA VAL A 139 1.14 -21.11 -3.50
C VAL A 139 0.54 -21.11 -4.89
N VAL A 140 0.97 -20.15 -5.72
CA VAL A 140 0.78 -20.18 -7.17
C VAL A 140 2.14 -20.25 -7.85
N HIS A 141 2.20 -20.81 -9.04
CA HIS A 141 3.44 -20.92 -9.81
C HIS A 141 3.22 -20.61 -11.29
N ALA A 142 4.31 -20.24 -11.97
CA ALA A 142 4.30 -19.96 -13.41
C ALA A 142 5.69 -20.27 -14.03
N ASP A 143 5.71 -20.55 -15.33
CA ASP A 143 6.95 -20.69 -16.07
C ASP A 143 7.47 -19.33 -16.58
N ASP A 144 6.59 -18.34 -16.76
CA ASP A 144 6.93 -16.94 -17.04
C ASP A 144 6.39 -16.05 -15.92
N ILE A 145 7.15 -15.05 -15.52
CA ILE A 145 6.77 -14.10 -14.46
C ILE A 145 5.49 -13.30 -14.79
N ARG A 146 5.19 -13.11 -16.07
CA ARG A 146 3.94 -12.48 -16.54
C ARG A 146 2.72 -13.42 -16.48
N GLY A 147 2.97 -14.73 -16.22
CA GLY A 147 1.94 -15.75 -16.22
C GLY A 147 1.80 -16.50 -17.56
N PRO A 148 0.76 -17.33 -17.74
CA PRO A 148 -0.32 -17.48 -16.76
C PRO A 148 0.16 -18.14 -15.47
N TRP A 149 -0.35 -17.65 -14.34
CA TRP A 149 -0.14 -18.27 -13.04
C TRP A 149 -1.14 -19.40 -12.80
N SER A 150 -0.71 -20.42 -12.08
CA SER A 150 -1.53 -21.58 -11.74
C SER A 150 -2.73 -21.21 -10.84
N GLU A 151 -3.70 -22.10 -10.72
CA GLU A 151 -4.65 -22.05 -9.61
C GLU A 151 -3.89 -22.17 -8.28
N PRO A 152 -4.38 -21.52 -7.21
CA PRO A 152 -3.78 -21.59 -5.90
C PRO A 152 -3.82 -22.98 -5.29
N VAL A 153 -2.69 -23.45 -4.78
CA VAL A 153 -2.55 -24.71 -4.03
C VAL A 153 -2.42 -24.38 -2.54
N ASP A 154 -3.23 -25.00 -1.69
CA ASP A 154 -3.18 -24.80 -0.24
C ASP A 154 -2.10 -25.68 0.38
N LEU A 155 -1.11 -25.05 1.03
CA LEU A 155 -0.02 -25.74 1.74
C LEU A 155 -0.46 -26.35 3.07
N ARG A 156 -1.69 -26.10 3.53
CA ARG A 156 -2.29 -26.62 4.76
C ARG A 156 -1.48 -26.31 6.04
N ILE A 157 -1.00 -25.07 6.12
CA ILE A 157 -0.28 -24.54 7.30
C ILE A 157 -1.09 -23.41 7.96
N PRO A 158 -2.14 -23.75 8.73
CA PRO A 158 -3.04 -22.77 9.31
C PRO A 158 -2.34 -21.91 10.36
N GLY A 159 -2.85 -20.69 10.57
CA GLY A 159 -2.37 -19.75 11.57
C GLY A 159 -0.98 -19.16 11.25
N CYS A 160 -0.48 -19.35 10.02
CA CYS A 160 0.80 -18.81 9.55
C CYS A 160 0.58 -17.66 8.57
N ILE A 161 1.49 -16.67 8.62
CA ILE A 161 1.56 -15.54 7.70
C ILE A 161 3.02 -15.27 7.33
N ASP A 162 3.22 -14.39 6.34
CA ASP A 162 4.51 -13.82 5.95
C ASP A 162 5.59 -14.88 5.64
N PRO A 163 5.39 -15.68 4.61
CA PRO A 163 6.40 -16.68 4.25
C PRO A 163 7.69 -16.01 3.77
N GLY A 164 8.81 -16.65 4.10
CA GLY A 164 10.14 -16.36 3.56
C GLY A 164 10.80 -17.67 3.14
N HIS A 165 11.00 -17.87 1.85
CA HIS A 165 11.58 -19.11 1.30
C HIS A 165 13.11 -19.09 1.33
N VAL A 166 13.69 -20.25 1.57
CA VAL A 166 15.13 -20.47 1.43
C VAL A 166 15.43 -21.91 1.01
N LEU A 167 16.52 -22.08 0.24
CA LEU A 167 17.14 -23.37 0.01
C LEU A 167 18.21 -23.60 1.09
N GLY A 168 18.04 -24.65 1.90
CA GLY A 168 19.00 -25.02 2.94
C GLY A 168 20.32 -25.54 2.37
N GLU A 169 21.32 -25.68 3.24
CA GLU A 169 22.61 -26.31 2.92
C GLU A 169 22.48 -27.80 2.57
N ASP A 170 21.40 -28.41 3.03
CA ASP A 170 21.00 -29.80 2.77
C ASP A 170 20.29 -29.99 1.41
N GLY A 171 20.12 -28.90 0.64
CA GLY A 171 19.42 -28.90 -0.64
C GLY A 171 17.90 -28.96 -0.53
N ARG A 172 17.32 -28.90 0.69
CA ARG A 172 15.88 -28.88 0.92
C ARG A 172 15.33 -27.47 0.92
N ARG A 173 14.05 -27.33 0.63
CA ARG A 173 13.33 -26.07 0.61
C ARG A 173 12.60 -25.83 1.93
N TYR A 174 12.69 -24.62 2.45
CA TYR A 174 12.06 -24.22 3.71
C TYR A 174 11.27 -22.93 3.54
N LEU A 175 10.14 -22.83 4.25
CA LEU A 175 9.44 -21.58 4.50
C LEU A 175 9.59 -21.21 5.97
N PHE A 176 10.19 -20.08 6.24
CA PHE A 176 10.11 -19.39 7.52
C PHE A 176 8.81 -18.58 7.53
N VAL A 177 8.16 -18.52 8.68
CA VAL A 177 6.91 -17.80 8.84
C VAL A 177 6.91 -17.02 10.15
N ASN A 178 5.92 -16.18 10.36
CA ASN A 178 5.80 -15.35 11.57
C ASN A 178 5.99 -16.13 12.87
N GLY A 179 6.39 -15.42 13.94
CA GLY A 179 6.44 -15.98 15.29
C GLY A 179 7.57 -16.99 15.55
N GLY A 180 8.65 -17.00 14.76
CA GLY A 180 9.78 -17.90 14.97
C GLY A 180 9.57 -19.33 14.46
N ARG A 181 8.69 -19.52 13.50
CA ARG A 181 8.29 -20.84 12.97
C ARG A 181 8.92 -21.12 11.61
N ARG A 182 8.99 -22.40 11.24
CA ARG A 182 9.49 -22.88 9.94
C ARG A 182 8.76 -24.15 9.55
N VAL A 183 8.66 -24.41 8.24
CA VAL A 183 8.19 -25.68 7.69
C VAL A 183 9.06 -26.09 6.51
N ARG A 184 9.35 -27.39 6.39
CA ARG A 184 9.99 -27.95 5.20
C ARG A 184 8.96 -28.13 4.09
N LEU A 185 9.33 -27.81 2.86
CA LEU A 185 8.54 -28.05 1.67
C LEU A 185 8.95 -29.34 0.96
N ALA A 186 8.04 -29.94 0.23
CA ALA A 186 8.34 -30.91 -0.79
C ALA A 186 9.25 -30.30 -1.88
N ASP A 187 9.97 -31.13 -2.63
CA ASP A 187 10.96 -30.66 -3.61
C ASP A 187 10.34 -29.80 -4.71
N ASP A 188 9.08 -30.08 -5.09
CA ASP A 188 8.31 -29.27 -6.05
C ASP A 188 7.83 -27.91 -5.49
N GLY A 189 7.87 -27.73 -4.17
CA GLY A 189 7.44 -26.53 -3.46
C GLY A 189 5.93 -26.33 -3.36
N LEU A 190 5.13 -27.34 -3.71
CA LEU A 190 3.67 -27.26 -3.77
C LEU A 190 2.98 -27.97 -2.59
N ALA A 191 3.75 -28.54 -1.69
CA ALA A 191 3.27 -29.19 -0.46
C ALA A 191 4.27 -29.01 0.67
N THR A 192 3.82 -29.27 1.90
CA THR A 192 4.73 -29.40 3.05
C THR A 192 5.27 -30.83 3.15
N ASP A 193 6.51 -30.95 3.61
CA ASP A 193 7.17 -32.24 3.92
C ASP A 193 7.52 -32.29 5.41
N GLY A 194 6.49 -32.33 6.24
CA GLY A 194 6.56 -32.38 7.69
C GLY A 194 5.72 -31.30 8.38
N PRO A 195 5.71 -31.29 9.71
CA PRO A 195 4.94 -30.33 10.49
C PRO A 195 5.61 -28.95 10.53
N VAL A 196 4.85 -27.95 10.94
CA VAL A 196 5.37 -26.61 11.28
C VAL A 196 6.19 -26.69 12.57
N GLU A 197 7.48 -26.46 12.47
CA GLU A 197 8.41 -26.42 13.59
C GLU A 197 8.26 -25.10 14.36
N GLN A 198 8.11 -25.18 15.68
CA GLN A 198 8.08 -24.04 16.58
C GLN A 198 9.50 -23.72 17.07
N GLY A 199 9.79 -22.43 17.27
CA GLY A 199 11.09 -22.02 17.82
C GLY A 199 12.27 -22.27 16.88
N ALA A 200 12.04 -22.36 15.55
CA ALA A 200 13.09 -22.53 14.54
C ALA A 200 14.05 -21.33 14.51
N TRP A 201 13.60 -20.19 14.93
CA TRP A 201 14.38 -18.99 15.18
C TRP A 201 13.74 -18.18 16.31
N THR A 202 14.58 -17.45 17.09
CA THR A 202 14.09 -16.59 18.17
C THR A 202 13.99 -15.15 17.66
N PRO A 203 12.81 -14.53 17.62
CA PRO A 203 12.68 -13.14 17.25
C PRO A 203 13.44 -12.21 18.22
N TRP A 204 14.10 -11.20 17.66
CA TRP A 204 14.74 -10.16 18.47
C TRP A 204 13.67 -9.34 19.21
N LYS A 205 13.93 -8.99 20.47
CA LYS A 205 13.00 -8.25 21.31
C LYS A 205 13.58 -6.88 21.65
N TYR A 206 12.81 -5.85 21.38
CA TYR A 206 13.16 -4.46 21.69
C TYR A 206 13.08 -4.18 23.20
N PRO A 207 13.80 -3.14 23.72
CA PRO A 207 13.69 -2.68 25.10
C PRO A 207 12.27 -2.32 25.50
N ALA A 208 11.89 -2.62 26.74
CA ALA A 208 10.51 -2.47 27.22
C ALA A 208 10.04 -1.02 27.36
N ASP A 209 10.96 -0.06 27.41
CA ASP A 209 10.69 1.37 27.47
C ASP A 209 10.44 2.02 26.11
N TRP A 210 10.54 1.25 25.02
CA TRP A 210 10.25 1.79 23.69
C TRP A 210 8.75 1.88 23.42
N VAL A 211 8.37 2.97 22.74
CA VAL A 211 6.97 3.17 22.33
C VAL A 211 6.72 2.37 21.04
N VAL A 212 6.12 1.20 21.20
CA VAL A 212 5.84 0.23 20.15
C VAL A 212 4.43 -0.30 20.32
N GLU A 213 3.71 -0.55 19.23
CA GLU A 213 2.31 -1.01 19.27
C GLU A 213 2.17 -2.35 20.03
N MET A 214 2.93 -3.35 19.62
CA MET A 214 2.93 -4.69 20.21
C MET A 214 4.16 -5.48 19.78
N PHE A 215 4.44 -6.58 20.48
CA PHE A 215 5.44 -7.54 20.01
C PHE A 215 4.84 -8.44 18.94
N ALA A 216 5.00 -8.05 17.67
CA ALA A 216 4.52 -8.78 16.51
C ALA A 216 5.72 -9.17 15.62
N PRO A 217 6.38 -10.32 15.88
CA PRO A 217 7.47 -10.80 15.03
C PRO A 217 6.91 -11.41 13.75
N GLU A 218 7.27 -10.81 12.61
CA GLU A 218 6.72 -11.14 11.30
C GLU A 218 7.73 -10.91 10.17
N GLY A 219 7.33 -11.09 8.91
CA GLY A 219 8.09 -10.74 7.73
C GLY A 219 9.46 -11.40 7.61
N PRO A 220 9.67 -12.70 7.94
CA PRO A 220 10.97 -13.31 7.74
C PRO A 220 11.32 -13.37 6.26
N LYS A 221 12.44 -12.77 5.87
CA LYS A 221 13.04 -12.87 4.54
C LYS A 221 14.46 -13.38 4.66
N LEU A 222 14.80 -14.36 3.83
CA LEU A 222 16.08 -15.04 3.93
C LEU A 222 16.97 -14.77 2.72
N LEU A 223 18.24 -14.61 3.01
CA LEU A 223 19.31 -14.44 2.03
C LEU A 223 20.45 -15.40 2.40
N ARG A 224 21.01 -16.11 1.42
CA ARG A 224 22.26 -16.85 1.59
C ARG A 224 23.42 -16.09 0.95
N ARG A 225 24.49 -15.83 1.75
CA ARG A 225 25.71 -15.19 1.28
C ARG A 225 26.94 -15.92 1.85
N GLY A 226 27.69 -16.56 0.97
CA GLY A 226 28.78 -17.43 1.39
C GLY A 226 28.29 -18.60 2.24
N GLU A 227 28.89 -18.74 3.43
CA GLU A 227 28.52 -19.78 4.40
C GLU A 227 27.35 -19.39 5.33
N TRP A 228 26.84 -18.14 5.21
CA TRP A 228 25.85 -17.60 6.13
C TRP A 228 24.47 -17.53 5.50
N PHE A 229 23.48 -17.90 6.27
CA PHE A 229 22.10 -17.52 6.09
C PHE A 229 21.84 -16.25 6.90
N TYR A 230 21.22 -15.28 6.29
CA TYR A 230 20.76 -14.06 6.92
C TYR A 230 19.24 -14.06 6.94
N LEU A 231 18.67 -13.76 8.08
CA LEU A 231 17.24 -13.69 8.31
C LEU A 231 16.90 -12.25 8.70
N LEU A 232 16.25 -11.53 7.79
CA LEU A 232 15.59 -10.27 8.12
C LEU A 232 14.22 -10.62 8.70
N SER A 233 13.78 -9.85 9.66
CA SER A 233 12.40 -9.92 10.16
C SER A 233 11.94 -8.54 10.61
N ALA A 234 10.63 -8.37 10.71
CA ALA A 234 10.02 -7.19 11.29
C ALA A 234 9.55 -7.49 12.71
N VAL A 235 9.61 -6.50 13.57
CA VAL A 235 9.00 -6.53 14.91
C VAL A 235 8.30 -5.22 15.20
N GLY A 236 7.30 -5.24 16.09
CA GLY A 236 6.44 -4.10 16.38
C GLY A 236 5.38 -3.92 15.29
N GLY A 237 4.12 -3.82 15.59
CA GLY A 237 3.06 -3.68 14.60
C GLY A 237 3.19 -2.46 13.68
N THR A 238 2.55 -2.49 12.51
CA THR A 238 2.62 -1.39 11.54
C THR A 238 1.64 -0.26 11.82
N ALA A 239 0.61 -0.51 12.61
CA ALA A 239 -0.33 0.50 13.11
C ALA A 239 0.27 1.29 14.30
N GLY A 240 -0.56 2.01 15.06
CA GLY A 240 -0.14 2.64 16.30
C GLY A 240 0.92 3.74 16.13
N PRO A 241 1.89 3.83 17.06
CA PRO A 241 2.85 4.94 17.06
C PRO A 241 3.80 4.89 15.86
N PRO A 242 4.27 6.07 15.40
CA PRO A 242 5.23 6.17 14.28
C PRO A 242 6.50 5.35 14.44
N THR A 243 6.91 5.09 15.69
CA THR A 243 8.15 4.39 16.06
C THR A 243 8.00 2.88 16.19
N SER A 244 6.85 2.33 15.77
CA SER A 244 6.44 0.96 16.09
C SER A 244 7.19 -0.09 15.28
N HIS A 245 7.05 -0.08 13.98
CA HIS A 245 7.59 -1.12 13.10
C HIS A 245 9.08 -0.90 12.83
N MET A 246 9.85 -2.00 12.74
CA MET A 246 11.30 -1.92 12.56
C MET A 246 11.85 -3.19 11.89
N VAL A 247 13.02 -3.09 11.27
CA VAL A 247 13.74 -4.21 10.65
C VAL A 247 14.79 -4.75 11.60
N THR A 248 14.79 -6.05 11.81
CA THR A 248 15.81 -6.78 12.57
C THR A 248 16.54 -7.81 11.70
N LEU A 249 17.72 -8.19 12.12
CA LEU A 249 18.60 -9.08 11.38
C LEU A 249 19.17 -10.15 12.31
N ALA A 250 19.21 -11.39 11.84
CA ALA A 250 19.94 -12.50 12.45
C ALA A 250 20.71 -13.25 11.35
N ARG A 251 21.70 -14.06 11.74
CA ARG A 251 22.43 -14.94 10.84
C ARG A 251 22.70 -16.30 11.46
N SER A 252 22.91 -17.30 10.61
CA SER A 252 23.33 -18.65 11.01
C SER A 252 24.15 -19.30 9.91
N ARG A 253 24.99 -20.28 10.25
CA ARG A 253 25.67 -21.12 9.27
C ARG A 253 24.81 -22.27 8.77
N SER A 254 23.70 -22.54 9.43
CA SER A 254 22.73 -23.57 9.06
C SER A 254 21.32 -22.99 9.03
N VAL A 255 20.51 -23.45 8.10
CA VAL A 255 19.08 -23.15 8.06
C VAL A 255 18.37 -23.59 9.35
N HIS A 256 18.97 -24.52 10.07
CA HIS A 256 18.47 -25.03 11.36
C HIS A 256 18.92 -24.23 12.58
N GLY A 257 19.74 -23.20 12.39
CA GLY A 257 20.33 -22.43 13.50
C GLY A 257 21.60 -23.07 14.05
N PRO A 258 22.10 -22.62 15.19
CA PRO A 258 21.58 -21.54 16.00
C PRO A 258 21.66 -20.17 15.28
N TRP A 259 20.67 -19.30 15.52
CA TRP A 259 20.61 -17.96 14.94
C TRP A 259 21.24 -16.94 15.88
N GLU A 260 22.22 -16.20 15.38
CA GLU A 260 22.87 -15.08 16.07
C GLU A 260 22.21 -13.76 15.67
N HIS A 261 21.76 -12.97 16.63
CA HIS A 261 21.21 -11.65 16.36
C HIS A 261 22.30 -10.62 16.01
N CYS A 262 21.99 -9.74 15.08
CA CYS A 262 22.84 -8.60 14.82
C CYS A 262 22.97 -7.73 16.09
N PRO A 263 24.21 -7.40 16.53
CA PRO A 263 24.42 -6.60 17.73
C PRO A 263 23.90 -5.15 17.59
N HIS A 264 23.59 -4.73 16.36
CA HIS A 264 23.10 -3.39 16.04
C HIS A 264 21.59 -3.35 15.76
N ASN A 265 20.86 -4.40 16.13
CA ASN A 265 19.40 -4.42 15.97
C ASN A 265 18.71 -3.32 16.77
N PRO A 266 17.65 -2.70 16.19
CA PRO A 266 17.15 -2.89 14.84
C PRO A 266 18.01 -2.16 13.81
N ILE A 267 18.21 -2.75 12.63
CA ILE A 267 19.03 -2.15 11.56
C ILE A 267 18.31 -1.01 10.83
N VAL A 268 16.97 -0.97 10.88
CA VAL A 268 16.14 0.16 10.46
C VAL A 268 15.06 0.41 11.50
N ARG A 269 14.87 1.66 11.87
CA ARG A 269 13.81 2.10 12.80
C ARG A 269 13.49 3.58 12.59
N THR A 270 12.22 3.95 12.75
CA THR A 270 11.80 5.34 13.00
C THR A 270 12.00 5.66 14.49
N ARG A 271 12.72 6.70 14.80
CA ARG A 271 13.11 7.04 16.20
C ARG A 271 12.22 8.12 16.81
N SER A 272 11.60 8.96 15.95
CA SER A 272 10.77 10.10 16.36
C SER A 272 9.58 10.24 15.41
N ALA A 273 8.47 10.76 15.92
CA ALA A 273 7.31 11.16 15.12
C ALA A 273 7.60 12.33 14.16
N ASP A 274 8.72 13.02 14.34
CA ASP A 274 9.14 14.10 13.44
C ASP A 274 9.84 13.61 12.18
N GLU A 275 10.23 12.32 12.13
CA GLU A 275 10.84 11.74 10.93
C GLU A 275 9.85 11.69 9.76
N PRO A 276 10.34 11.81 8.51
CA PRO A 276 9.49 11.86 7.31
C PRO A 276 8.77 10.54 7.00
N TRP A 277 9.30 9.42 7.51
CA TRP A 277 8.76 8.08 7.29
C TRP A 277 8.54 7.37 8.62
N TRP A 278 7.32 6.90 8.83
CA TRP A 278 6.88 6.23 10.04
C TRP A 278 6.78 4.71 9.84
N SER A 279 6.97 3.97 10.93
CA SER A 279 6.79 2.50 10.96
C SER A 279 7.53 1.81 9.80
N ARG A 280 8.84 2.12 9.67
CA ARG A 280 9.70 1.55 8.61
C ARG A 280 10.04 0.10 8.93
N GLY A 281 9.55 -0.84 8.13
CA GLY A 281 9.76 -2.26 8.38
C GLY A 281 9.39 -3.17 7.20
N HIS A 282 9.39 -4.47 7.45
CA HIS A 282 9.07 -5.53 6.49
C HIS A 282 9.99 -5.53 5.26
N ALA A 283 11.28 -5.76 5.52
CA ALA A 283 12.33 -5.56 4.52
C ALA A 283 12.69 -6.81 3.73
N SER A 284 13.03 -6.59 2.47
CA SER A 284 13.74 -7.52 1.60
C SER A 284 15.05 -6.89 1.12
N VAL A 285 16.10 -7.70 0.93
CA VAL A 285 17.42 -7.24 0.48
C VAL A 285 17.76 -7.85 -0.85
N VAL A 286 18.38 -7.06 -1.73
CA VAL A 286 18.74 -7.47 -3.08
C VAL A 286 20.09 -6.89 -3.48
N GLU A 287 20.84 -7.64 -4.29
CA GLU A 287 22.06 -7.15 -4.93
C GLU A 287 21.70 -6.25 -6.12
N GLY A 288 22.25 -5.03 -6.13
CA GLY A 288 22.08 -4.05 -7.19
C GLY A 288 22.78 -4.43 -8.50
N PRO A 289 22.59 -3.62 -9.56
CA PRO A 289 23.14 -3.94 -10.89
C PRO A 289 24.66 -3.95 -10.94
N ALA A 290 25.35 -3.19 -10.09
CA ALA A 290 26.82 -3.15 -10.01
C ALA A 290 27.40 -3.97 -8.85
N GLY A 291 26.61 -4.85 -8.21
CA GLY A 291 27.04 -5.66 -7.08
C GLY A 291 27.00 -4.94 -5.74
N ASP A 292 26.52 -3.73 -5.69
CA ASP A 292 26.14 -3.01 -4.47
C ASP A 292 24.84 -3.58 -3.90
N TRP A 293 24.54 -3.32 -2.64
CA TRP A 293 23.41 -3.94 -1.96
C TRP A 293 22.35 -2.91 -1.56
N TRP A 294 21.09 -3.33 -1.66
CA TRP A 294 19.92 -2.48 -1.48
C TRP A 294 18.87 -3.18 -0.63
N MET A 295 18.17 -2.40 0.17
CA MET A 295 17.04 -2.86 0.97
C MET A 295 15.77 -2.15 0.52
N VAL A 296 14.72 -2.92 0.30
CA VAL A 296 13.36 -2.42 0.04
C VAL A 296 12.49 -2.76 1.24
N TYR A 297 11.75 -1.80 1.73
CA TYR A 297 10.81 -1.97 2.83
C TYR A 297 9.68 -0.94 2.72
N HIS A 298 8.70 -1.00 3.60
CA HIS A 298 7.63 -0.01 3.56
C HIS A 298 7.73 1.03 4.69
N GLY A 299 7.01 2.15 4.52
CA GLY A 299 6.79 3.15 5.55
C GLY A 299 5.59 4.03 5.24
N TYR A 300 4.94 4.55 6.29
CA TYR A 300 3.97 5.62 6.13
C TYR A 300 4.66 6.97 5.97
N GLU A 301 4.14 7.79 5.10
CA GLU A 301 4.59 9.17 4.99
C GLU A 301 4.02 10.02 6.14
N ASN A 302 4.88 10.77 6.83
CA ASN A 302 4.47 11.63 7.94
C ASN A 302 3.36 12.59 7.52
N GLY A 303 2.22 12.58 8.26
CA GLY A 303 1.03 13.36 7.96
C GLY A 303 0.09 12.77 6.89
N PHE A 304 0.48 11.66 6.22
CA PHE A 304 -0.26 11.09 5.08
C PHE A 304 -0.48 9.58 5.19
N ARG A 305 -0.98 9.10 6.32
CA ARG A 305 -1.36 7.69 6.49
C ARG A 305 -2.41 7.23 5.47
N THR A 306 -3.19 8.16 4.94
CA THR A 306 -4.16 7.92 3.87
C THR A 306 -3.55 7.38 2.58
N LEU A 307 -2.27 7.66 2.31
CA LEU A 307 -1.55 7.09 1.17
C LEU A 307 -1.12 5.64 1.37
N GLY A 308 -1.35 5.06 2.56
CA GLY A 308 -0.92 3.72 2.89
C GLY A 308 0.58 3.58 3.13
N ARG A 309 1.06 2.35 3.13
CA ARG A 309 2.47 1.99 3.31
C ARG A 309 3.17 2.00 1.95
N GLN A 310 4.08 2.93 1.75
CA GLN A 310 4.73 3.15 0.47
C GLN A 310 6.08 2.44 0.39
N ALA A 311 6.46 1.95 -0.78
CA ALA A 311 7.73 1.25 -0.97
C ALA A 311 8.92 2.22 -0.94
N LEU A 312 9.88 1.94 -0.07
CA LEU A 312 11.09 2.72 0.15
C LEU A 312 12.32 1.91 -0.24
N LEU A 313 13.31 2.57 -0.81
CA LEU A 313 14.60 1.99 -1.19
C LEU A 313 15.71 2.65 -0.38
N GLU A 314 16.63 1.84 0.16
CA GLU A 314 17.76 2.30 0.94
C GLU A 314 19.03 1.54 0.56
N PRO A 315 20.17 2.23 0.33
CA PRO A 315 21.45 1.57 0.16
C PRO A 315 21.88 0.89 1.47
N VAL A 316 22.47 -0.29 1.37
CA VAL A 316 23.04 -1.02 2.50
C VAL A 316 24.45 -1.45 2.19
N GLU A 317 25.25 -1.67 3.22
CA GLU A 317 26.60 -2.21 3.09
C GLU A 317 26.82 -3.43 3.99
N TRP A 318 27.72 -4.30 3.58
CA TRP A 318 28.24 -5.37 4.42
C TRP A 318 29.40 -4.83 5.23
N THR A 319 29.28 -4.87 6.55
CA THR A 319 30.35 -4.48 7.48
C THR A 319 31.47 -5.52 7.50
N ALA A 320 32.65 -5.15 8.03
CA ALA A 320 33.81 -6.05 8.08
C ALA A 320 33.56 -7.33 8.92
N ASP A 321 32.68 -7.26 9.91
CA ASP A 321 32.22 -8.38 10.73
C ASP A 321 31.04 -9.15 10.12
N GLY A 322 30.65 -8.81 8.88
CA GLY A 322 29.68 -9.54 8.07
C GLY A 322 28.22 -9.25 8.38
N TRP A 323 27.88 -8.10 8.95
CA TRP A 323 26.49 -7.67 9.13
C TRP A 323 26.06 -6.67 8.06
N LEU A 324 24.75 -6.50 7.89
CA LEU A 324 24.18 -5.43 7.07
C LEU A 324 24.01 -4.16 7.89
N ARG A 325 24.36 -3.03 7.29
CA ARG A 325 24.12 -1.70 7.81
C ARG A 325 23.38 -0.83 6.79
N ALA A 326 22.26 -0.23 7.20
CA ALA A 326 21.50 0.72 6.40
C ALA A 326 22.22 2.08 6.35
N LEU A 327 22.20 2.74 5.19
CA LEU A 327 22.98 3.96 4.92
C LEU A 327 22.11 5.19 4.58
N GLY A 328 20.79 5.02 4.39
CA GLY A 328 19.91 6.09 3.91
C GLY A 328 19.45 7.08 4.98
N GLY A 329 19.64 6.76 6.26
CA GLY A 329 19.24 7.62 7.38
C GLY A 329 17.73 7.77 7.49
N THR A 330 17.22 9.02 7.49
CA THR A 330 15.80 9.33 7.59
C THR A 330 15.06 9.28 6.25
N LEU A 331 15.77 9.13 5.13
CA LEU A 331 15.25 9.11 3.75
C LEU A 331 14.51 10.39 3.33
N ASP A 332 14.80 11.51 3.96
CA ASP A 332 14.24 12.82 3.66
C ASP A 332 14.96 13.57 2.54
N ARG A 333 16.11 13.05 2.10
CA ARG A 333 16.99 13.65 1.10
C ARG A 333 17.18 12.76 -0.11
N PRO A 334 17.51 13.35 -1.28
CA PRO A 334 17.91 12.58 -2.44
C PRO A 334 19.12 11.69 -2.16
N LEU A 335 19.02 10.43 -2.57
CA LEU A 335 20.07 9.43 -2.53
C LEU A 335 20.61 9.15 -3.93
N ALA A 336 21.86 8.69 -4.04
CA ALA A 336 22.41 8.22 -5.30
C ALA A 336 21.67 6.96 -5.75
N LYS A 337 21.36 6.88 -7.05
CA LYS A 337 20.74 5.69 -7.65
C LYS A 337 21.72 4.50 -7.64
N PRO A 338 21.21 3.26 -7.67
CA PRO A 338 22.01 2.07 -7.94
C PRO A 338 22.83 2.26 -9.21
N ARG A 339 24.13 1.95 -9.13
CA ARG A 339 25.03 2.08 -10.28
C ARG A 339 24.80 0.94 -11.27
N GLY A 340 25.04 1.19 -12.57
CA GLY A 340 24.98 0.15 -13.61
C GLY A 340 23.56 -0.25 -14.04
N GLY A 341 22.53 0.31 -13.43
CA GLY A 341 21.14 0.05 -13.81
C GLY A 341 20.79 0.74 -15.15
N GLN A 342 19.91 0.10 -15.91
CA GLN A 342 19.32 0.69 -17.11
C GLN A 342 17.98 1.34 -16.71
N ALA A 343 17.87 2.65 -16.86
CA ALA A 343 16.61 3.33 -16.61
C ALA A 343 15.52 2.80 -17.55
N SER A 344 14.51 2.20 -17.00
CA SER A 344 13.27 1.93 -17.71
C SER A 344 12.33 3.14 -17.55
N PRO A 345 11.54 3.51 -18.56
CA PRO A 345 10.53 4.51 -18.35
C PRO A 345 9.55 3.98 -17.29
N ALA A 346 9.55 4.58 -16.10
CA ALA A 346 8.51 4.32 -15.11
C ALA A 346 7.19 4.79 -15.71
N SER A 347 6.29 3.87 -15.98
CA SER A 347 5.01 4.15 -16.59
C SER A 347 3.91 3.42 -15.84
N ARG A 348 3.13 4.18 -15.10
CA ARG A 348 1.88 3.74 -14.48
C ARG A 348 0.85 4.84 -14.69
N PRO A 349 0.28 4.95 -15.90
CA PRO A 349 -0.84 5.86 -16.09
C PRO A 349 -1.99 5.44 -15.16
N LEU A 350 -2.61 6.42 -14.51
CA LEU A 350 -3.81 6.22 -13.71
C LEU A 350 -5.07 6.59 -14.48
N SER A 351 -4.94 7.49 -15.45
CA SER A 351 -6.02 7.84 -16.39
C SER A 351 -6.38 6.66 -17.28
N ASP A 352 -7.65 6.62 -17.66
CA ASP A 352 -8.21 5.60 -18.54
C ASP A 352 -9.41 6.20 -19.27
N ASP A 353 -9.40 6.21 -20.59
CA ASP A 353 -10.52 6.72 -21.38
C ASP A 353 -11.70 5.73 -21.39
N PHE A 354 -11.45 4.48 -20.99
CA PHE A 354 -12.40 3.37 -21.00
C PHE A 354 -12.96 3.04 -22.38
N ALA A 355 -12.27 3.47 -23.43
CA ALA A 355 -12.74 3.22 -24.79
C ALA A 355 -12.68 1.73 -25.18
N HIS A 356 -11.71 1.00 -24.61
CA HIS A 356 -11.47 -0.39 -24.91
C HIS A 356 -11.01 -1.17 -23.67
N GLY A 357 -11.37 -2.48 -23.59
CA GLY A 357 -10.85 -3.39 -22.58
C GLY A 357 -9.57 -4.11 -23.01
N PRO A 358 -8.95 -4.87 -22.12
CA PRO A 358 -9.31 -5.06 -20.70
C PRO A 358 -8.93 -3.87 -19.81
N LEU A 359 -9.39 -3.88 -18.54
CA LEU A 359 -8.94 -2.93 -17.53
C LEU A 359 -7.41 -2.95 -17.38
N GLY A 360 -6.83 -1.76 -17.22
CA GLY A 360 -5.43 -1.63 -16.87
C GLY A 360 -5.12 -2.12 -15.44
N LEU A 361 -3.84 -2.41 -15.17
CA LEU A 361 -3.37 -2.93 -13.87
C LEU A 361 -3.50 -1.91 -12.72
N GLN A 362 -3.87 -0.67 -12.99
CA GLN A 362 -4.19 0.33 -11.96
C GLN A 362 -5.54 0.08 -11.28
N TRP A 363 -6.43 -0.70 -11.91
CA TRP A 363 -7.78 -0.95 -11.44
C TRP A 363 -7.93 -2.30 -10.74
N SER A 364 -8.66 -2.31 -9.63
CA SER A 364 -9.09 -3.53 -8.95
C SER A 364 -10.45 -3.35 -8.30
N LEU A 365 -11.28 -4.40 -8.28
CA LEU A 365 -12.47 -4.44 -7.45
C LEU A 365 -12.06 -4.66 -5.99
N HIS A 366 -12.66 -3.93 -5.07
CA HIS A 366 -12.47 -4.14 -3.63
C HIS A 366 -13.42 -5.22 -3.12
N ALA A 367 -12.90 -6.19 -2.37
CA ALA A 367 -13.67 -7.27 -1.76
C ALA A 367 -14.62 -7.97 -2.77
N ALA A 368 -14.08 -8.28 -3.95
CA ALA A 368 -14.82 -8.96 -5.00
C ALA A 368 -15.26 -10.36 -4.57
N GLY A 369 -16.50 -10.73 -4.89
CA GLY A 369 -16.96 -12.11 -4.86
C GLY A 369 -16.61 -12.86 -6.14
N ALA A 370 -16.84 -14.16 -6.16
CA ALA A 370 -16.52 -15.01 -7.31
C ALA A 370 -17.21 -14.55 -8.62
N ASP A 371 -18.42 -14.00 -8.52
CA ASP A 371 -19.23 -13.57 -9.66
C ASP A 371 -18.96 -12.12 -10.10
N ASP A 372 -18.14 -11.38 -9.38
CA ASP A 372 -17.96 -9.94 -9.63
C ASP A 372 -17.14 -9.63 -10.90
N ALA A 373 -16.37 -10.59 -11.41
CA ALA A 373 -15.65 -10.41 -12.68
C ALA A 373 -16.60 -10.05 -13.86
N GLY A 374 -17.81 -10.60 -13.87
CA GLY A 374 -18.83 -10.32 -14.88
C GLY A 374 -19.53 -8.94 -14.74
N ARG A 375 -19.23 -8.17 -13.68
CA ARG A 375 -19.81 -6.84 -13.47
C ARG A 375 -19.12 -5.76 -14.30
N VAL A 376 -17.89 -6.01 -14.72
CA VAL A 376 -17.08 -5.07 -15.51
C VAL A 376 -17.06 -5.52 -16.95
N ARG A 377 -17.54 -4.66 -17.85
CA ARG A 377 -17.50 -4.89 -19.29
C ARG A 377 -17.27 -3.60 -20.05
N PHE A 378 -16.94 -3.70 -21.33
CA PHE A 378 -16.71 -2.55 -22.20
C PHE A 378 -17.74 -2.60 -23.34
N GLU A 379 -18.50 -1.52 -23.50
CA GLU A 379 -19.53 -1.37 -24.52
C GLU A 379 -19.59 0.07 -25.01
N ASP A 380 -19.67 0.28 -26.32
CA ASP A 380 -19.83 1.60 -26.96
C ASP A 380 -18.85 2.66 -26.47
N GLY A 381 -17.57 2.28 -26.31
CA GLY A 381 -16.52 3.17 -25.85
C GLY A 381 -16.68 3.63 -24.40
N ALA A 382 -17.21 2.76 -23.54
CA ALA A 382 -17.36 3.01 -22.12
C ALA A 382 -17.06 1.75 -21.29
N LEU A 383 -16.53 1.95 -20.11
CA LEU A 383 -16.58 0.98 -19.04
C LEU A 383 -18.00 0.91 -18.50
N VAL A 384 -18.58 -0.27 -18.46
CA VAL A 384 -19.89 -0.52 -17.82
C VAL A 384 -19.66 -1.30 -16.53
N LEU A 385 -20.02 -0.68 -15.41
CA LEU A 385 -19.97 -1.29 -14.09
C LEU A 385 -21.40 -1.59 -13.62
N LYS A 386 -21.74 -2.88 -13.60
CA LYS A 386 -23.05 -3.34 -13.10
C LYS A 386 -23.15 -3.12 -11.59
N GLY A 387 -24.31 -2.66 -11.13
CA GLY A 387 -24.58 -2.41 -9.73
C GLY A 387 -24.55 -3.68 -8.87
N LYS A 388 -24.15 -3.51 -7.62
CA LYS A 388 -24.13 -4.51 -6.57
C LYS A 388 -24.45 -3.84 -5.24
N GLY A 389 -25.06 -4.59 -4.31
CA GLY A 389 -25.36 -4.07 -2.98
C GLY A 389 -26.40 -2.95 -3.01
N ARG A 390 -26.36 -2.08 -1.99
CA ARG A 390 -27.33 -1.01 -1.80
C ARG A 390 -26.70 0.38 -1.73
N SER A 391 -25.40 0.44 -1.46
CA SER A 391 -24.66 1.69 -1.24
C SER A 391 -23.18 1.53 -1.59
N LEU A 392 -22.42 2.60 -1.48
CA LEU A 392 -20.96 2.57 -1.64
C LEU A 392 -20.28 1.59 -0.66
N ALA A 393 -20.87 1.37 0.52
CA ALA A 393 -20.31 0.46 1.54
C ALA A 393 -20.28 -1.01 1.13
N ASP A 394 -21.27 -1.47 0.35
CA ASP A 394 -21.45 -2.90 0.02
C ASP A 394 -21.43 -3.23 -1.48
N CYS A 395 -21.04 -2.25 -2.32
CA CYS A 395 -21.08 -2.43 -3.78
C CYS A 395 -19.80 -2.99 -4.40
N SER A 396 -18.75 -3.27 -3.64
CA SER A 396 -17.46 -3.72 -4.20
C SER A 396 -16.96 -2.75 -5.30
N PRO A 397 -16.54 -1.53 -4.95
CA PRO A 397 -16.20 -0.50 -5.92
C PRO A 397 -14.94 -0.84 -6.72
N LEU A 398 -14.83 -0.28 -7.92
CA LEU A 398 -13.64 -0.34 -8.76
C LEU A 398 -12.66 0.74 -8.32
N ALA A 399 -11.55 0.36 -7.72
CA ALA A 399 -10.63 1.25 -7.04
C ALA A 399 -9.26 1.33 -7.71
N CYS A 400 -8.63 2.49 -7.57
CA CYS A 400 -7.29 2.81 -8.04
C CYS A 400 -6.44 3.37 -6.90
N VAL A 401 -5.26 2.79 -6.65
CA VAL A 401 -4.31 3.30 -5.66
C VAL A 401 -3.63 4.56 -6.19
N VAL A 402 -3.68 5.64 -5.42
CA VAL A 402 -3.02 6.92 -5.73
C VAL A 402 -1.83 7.16 -4.80
N GLY A 403 -0.84 7.90 -5.30
CA GLY A 403 0.41 8.11 -4.56
C GLY A 403 0.75 9.58 -4.28
N ASP A 404 -0.05 10.52 -4.73
CA ASP A 404 0.21 11.96 -4.57
C ASP A 404 -0.57 12.53 -3.39
N ARG A 405 0.02 13.48 -2.66
CA ARG A 405 -0.66 14.21 -1.58
C ARG A 405 -1.73 15.14 -2.11
N ARG A 406 -1.53 15.65 -3.33
CA ARG A 406 -2.41 16.57 -4.02
C ARG A 406 -2.68 16.05 -5.42
N TYR A 407 -3.93 15.93 -5.78
CA TYR A 407 -4.35 15.46 -7.09
C TYR A 407 -5.77 15.90 -7.41
N GLU A 408 -6.10 15.85 -8.69
CA GLU A 408 -7.45 15.99 -9.18
C GLU A 408 -7.83 14.80 -10.07
N VAL A 409 -9.12 14.50 -10.08
CA VAL A 409 -9.71 13.43 -10.87
C VAL A 409 -10.96 13.93 -11.54
N THR A 410 -11.12 13.65 -12.84
CA THR A 410 -12.39 13.87 -13.54
C THR A 410 -12.89 12.58 -14.15
N VAL A 411 -14.21 12.45 -14.28
CA VAL A 411 -14.85 11.32 -14.97
C VAL A 411 -16.21 11.74 -15.50
N GLU A 412 -16.57 11.19 -16.64
CA GLU A 412 -17.92 11.28 -17.22
C GLU A 412 -18.69 10.00 -16.88
N LEU A 413 -19.89 10.15 -16.32
CA LEU A 413 -20.76 9.04 -15.95
C LEU A 413 -22.14 9.17 -16.60
N GLU A 414 -22.70 7.99 -16.99
CA GLU A 414 -24.10 7.83 -17.36
C GLU A 414 -24.72 6.80 -16.42
N ILE A 415 -25.81 7.18 -15.73
CA ILE A 415 -26.51 6.32 -14.78
C ILE A 415 -27.69 5.64 -15.51
N ARG A 416 -27.79 4.33 -15.44
CA ARG A 416 -28.85 3.54 -16.07
C ARG A 416 -29.55 2.61 -15.09
N GLY A 417 -30.86 2.48 -15.23
CA GLY A 417 -31.69 1.61 -14.39
C GLY A 417 -31.96 2.17 -12.99
N GLU A 418 -32.42 1.31 -12.10
CA GLU A 418 -32.75 1.62 -10.71
C GLU A 418 -31.54 1.41 -9.79
N GLY A 419 -30.61 2.32 -9.88
CA GLY A 419 -29.38 2.28 -9.10
C GLY A 419 -28.77 3.66 -9.00
N HIS A 420 -27.57 3.70 -8.44
CA HIS A 420 -26.79 4.92 -8.35
C HIS A 420 -25.30 4.58 -8.41
N GLY A 421 -24.50 5.55 -8.73
CA GLY A 421 -23.06 5.41 -8.73
C GLY A 421 -22.37 6.75 -8.86
N GLY A 422 -21.06 6.74 -8.74
CA GLY A 422 -20.31 7.98 -8.65
C GLY A 422 -18.81 7.79 -8.49
N LEU A 423 -18.19 8.84 -7.95
CA LEU A 423 -16.76 8.93 -7.67
C LEU A 423 -16.54 9.23 -6.18
N ALA A 424 -15.66 8.47 -5.55
CA ALA A 424 -15.37 8.60 -4.13
C ALA A 424 -13.89 8.39 -3.83
N LEU A 425 -13.45 8.84 -2.64
CA LEU A 425 -12.32 8.27 -1.95
C LEU A 425 -12.81 7.15 -1.04
N PHE A 426 -12.23 5.98 -1.19
CA PHE A 426 -12.69 4.76 -0.54
C PHE A 426 -11.54 4.08 0.20
N TYR A 427 -11.67 3.96 1.51
CA TYR A 427 -10.80 3.15 2.36
C TYR A 427 -11.38 1.73 2.47
N ASP A 428 -12.55 1.60 3.09
CA ASP A 428 -13.34 0.38 3.23
C ASP A 428 -14.86 0.72 3.35
N GLU A 429 -15.66 -0.27 3.71
CA GLU A 429 -17.10 -0.11 3.90
C GLU A 429 -17.48 0.91 4.98
N ARG A 430 -16.58 1.22 5.93
CA ARG A 430 -16.78 2.14 7.05
C ARG A 430 -16.15 3.51 6.82
N GLY A 431 -15.16 3.57 5.93
CA GLY A 431 -14.33 4.75 5.71
C GLY A 431 -14.34 5.19 4.25
N HIS A 432 -15.31 6.03 3.84
CA HIS A 432 -15.36 6.58 2.49
C HIS A 432 -16.00 7.96 2.45
N ALA A 433 -15.72 8.71 1.38
CA ALA A 433 -16.22 10.04 1.14
C ALA A 433 -16.35 10.32 -0.37
N GLY A 434 -17.49 10.82 -0.84
CA GLY A 434 -17.68 11.07 -2.26
C GLY A 434 -19.08 11.55 -2.61
N ILE A 435 -19.33 11.67 -3.91
CA ILE A 435 -20.65 11.97 -4.46
C ILE A 435 -21.10 10.88 -5.42
N GLY A 436 -22.37 10.59 -5.39
CA GLY A 436 -23.03 9.66 -6.29
C GLY A 436 -24.29 10.25 -6.88
N PHE A 437 -24.78 9.61 -7.92
CA PHE A 437 -25.95 10.05 -8.66
C PHE A 437 -26.84 8.86 -8.97
N SER A 438 -28.13 9.02 -8.74
CA SER A 438 -29.18 8.18 -9.32
C SER A 438 -29.75 8.88 -10.54
N THR A 439 -30.78 8.30 -11.13
CA THR A 439 -31.51 8.97 -12.24
C THR A 439 -32.33 10.18 -11.81
N THR A 440 -32.48 10.42 -10.51
CA THR A 440 -33.39 11.46 -9.95
C THR A 440 -32.71 12.39 -8.94
N GLN A 441 -31.61 11.99 -8.33
CA GLN A 441 -30.98 12.79 -7.28
C GLN A 441 -29.48 12.55 -7.15
N MET A 442 -28.78 13.58 -6.67
CA MET A 442 -27.40 13.47 -6.16
C MET A 442 -27.42 12.92 -4.74
N LEU A 443 -26.42 12.12 -4.42
CA LEU A 443 -26.16 11.53 -3.10
C LEU A 443 -24.79 11.98 -2.60
N THR A 444 -24.68 12.25 -1.30
CA THR A 444 -23.42 12.65 -0.67
C THR A 444 -23.02 11.64 0.38
N TYR A 445 -21.78 11.17 0.29
CA TYR A 445 -21.16 10.23 1.24
C TYR A 445 -20.05 10.93 2.02
N GLY A 446 -20.02 10.74 3.32
CA GLY A 446 -18.97 11.25 4.18
C GLY A 446 -18.77 10.34 5.38
N TYR A 447 -17.51 10.04 5.70
CA TYR A 447 -17.13 9.21 6.85
C TYR A 447 -17.89 7.88 6.92
N GLY A 448 -18.09 7.23 5.75
CA GLY A 448 -18.79 5.95 5.66
C GLY A 448 -20.32 6.03 5.70
N GLN A 449 -20.91 7.21 5.66
CA GLN A 449 -22.37 7.40 5.75
C GLN A 449 -22.91 8.19 4.55
N GLU A 450 -24.15 7.88 4.17
CA GLU A 450 -24.92 8.71 3.24
C GLU A 450 -25.63 9.85 4.01
N HIS A 451 -25.41 11.10 3.53
CA HIS A 451 -26.01 12.29 4.14
C HIS A 451 -27.28 12.69 3.39
N THR A 452 -28.44 12.22 3.83
CA THR A 452 -29.73 12.41 3.16
C THR A 452 -30.21 13.87 3.08
N TRP A 453 -29.70 14.73 3.96
CA TRP A 453 -30.01 16.16 3.99
C TRP A 453 -29.27 16.98 2.90
N MET A 454 -28.34 16.36 2.18
CA MET A 454 -27.58 16.96 1.06
C MET A 454 -27.99 16.36 -0.29
N ARG A 455 -29.19 15.85 -0.41
CA ARG A 455 -29.70 15.34 -1.69
C ARG A 455 -30.19 16.48 -2.57
N GLU A 456 -29.76 16.51 -3.82
CA GLU A 456 -30.21 17.45 -4.83
C GLU A 456 -30.93 16.70 -5.95
N ALA A 457 -32.00 17.32 -6.51
CA ALA A 457 -32.72 16.74 -7.63
C ALA A 457 -31.88 16.79 -8.91
N MET A 458 -31.91 15.71 -9.70
CA MET A 458 -31.24 15.63 -10.99
C MET A 458 -32.24 15.68 -12.16
N ALA A 459 -31.88 16.42 -13.22
CA ALA A 459 -32.64 16.52 -14.44
C ALA A 459 -32.11 15.63 -15.58
N THR A 460 -30.95 15.03 -15.44
CA THR A 460 -30.28 14.24 -16.48
C THR A 460 -29.57 13.02 -15.91
N ARG A 461 -29.35 12.02 -16.76
CA ARG A 461 -28.60 10.79 -16.43
C ARG A 461 -27.09 10.94 -16.62
N HIS A 462 -26.67 12.00 -17.29
CA HIS A 462 -25.27 12.28 -17.58
C HIS A 462 -24.71 13.27 -16.59
N VAL A 463 -23.56 12.96 -16.03
CA VAL A 463 -22.86 13.83 -15.08
C VAL A 463 -21.35 13.73 -15.28
N HIS A 464 -20.70 14.87 -15.27
CA HIS A 464 -19.25 14.97 -15.13
C HIS A 464 -18.93 15.28 -13.66
N ILE A 465 -18.01 14.53 -13.08
CA ILE A 465 -17.56 14.74 -11.70
C ILE A 465 -16.10 15.18 -11.73
N HIS A 466 -15.78 16.20 -10.95
CA HIS A 466 -14.42 16.64 -10.68
C HIS A 466 -14.19 16.60 -9.17
N LEU A 467 -13.25 15.77 -8.74
CA LEU A 467 -12.80 15.59 -7.36
C LEU A 467 -11.40 16.19 -7.26
N VAL A 468 -11.14 16.94 -6.20
CA VAL A 468 -9.81 17.46 -5.87
C VAL A 468 -9.48 17.11 -4.44
N ASN A 469 -8.34 16.45 -4.24
CA ASN A 469 -7.73 16.25 -2.92
C ASN A 469 -6.50 17.16 -2.80
N ARG A 470 -6.44 17.97 -1.74
CA ARG A 470 -5.27 18.79 -1.39
C ARG A 470 -4.89 18.53 0.05
N ASP A 471 -3.84 17.76 0.26
CA ASP A 471 -3.32 17.45 1.60
C ASP A 471 -4.41 16.95 2.56
N ASN A 472 -5.18 15.95 2.12
CA ASN A 472 -6.35 15.36 2.80
C ASN A 472 -7.60 16.26 2.89
N VAL A 473 -7.64 17.40 2.23
CA VAL A 473 -8.88 18.19 2.08
C VAL A 473 -9.51 17.88 0.73
N LEU A 474 -10.69 17.28 0.77
CA LEU A 474 -11.44 16.82 -0.39
C LEU A 474 -12.54 17.81 -0.75
N THR A 475 -12.62 18.16 -2.04
CA THR A 475 -13.67 18.99 -2.63
C THR A 475 -14.21 18.37 -3.90
N TRP A 476 -15.46 18.68 -4.25
CA TRP A 476 -16.12 18.21 -5.46
C TRP A 476 -16.82 19.31 -6.21
N ARG A 477 -16.95 19.12 -7.49
CA ARG A 477 -17.91 19.81 -8.35
C ARG A 477 -18.46 18.86 -9.39
N HIS A 478 -19.66 19.11 -9.87
CA HIS A 478 -20.30 18.33 -10.91
C HIS A 478 -20.87 19.22 -12.00
N SER A 479 -21.09 18.62 -13.16
CA SER A 479 -21.66 19.29 -14.34
C SER A 479 -22.67 18.36 -15.03
N HIS A 480 -23.75 18.96 -15.56
CA HIS A 480 -24.79 18.24 -16.29
C HIS A 480 -24.87 18.66 -17.77
N ASP A 481 -23.96 19.50 -18.23
CA ASP A 481 -23.92 20.09 -19.58
C ASP A 481 -22.58 19.82 -20.31
N GLY A 482 -21.98 18.65 -20.05
CA GLY A 482 -20.73 18.24 -20.67
C GLY A 482 -19.51 19.00 -20.18
N GLY A 483 -19.52 19.50 -18.94
CA GLY A 483 -18.40 20.25 -18.36
C GLY A 483 -18.38 21.74 -18.75
N THR A 484 -19.44 22.26 -19.36
CA THR A 484 -19.54 23.70 -19.73
C THR A 484 -19.73 24.54 -18.47
N THR A 485 -20.64 24.14 -17.59
CA THR A 485 -20.85 24.78 -16.28
C THR A 485 -20.65 23.79 -15.16
N TRP A 486 -20.13 24.27 -14.02
CA TRP A 486 -19.81 23.43 -12.87
C TRP A 486 -20.49 23.96 -11.61
N THR A 487 -21.19 23.08 -10.92
CA THR A 487 -21.75 23.34 -9.60
C THR A 487 -20.78 22.84 -8.53
N GLN A 488 -20.32 23.75 -7.66
CA GLN A 488 -19.47 23.40 -6.53
C GLN A 488 -20.32 22.77 -5.43
N HIS A 489 -19.91 21.59 -4.97
CA HIS A 489 -20.54 20.96 -3.80
C HIS A 489 -20.24 21.81 -2.53
N PRO A 490 -21.25 22.10 -1.70
CA PRO A 490 -21.07 23.04 -0.57
C PRO A 490 -20.18 22.48 0.56
N TRP A 491 -20.00 21.17 0.62
CA TRP A 491 -19.20 20.53 1.67
C TRP A 491 -17.76 20.28 1.22
N GLN A 492 -16.81 20.67 2.07
CA GLN A 492 -15.40 20.28 1.97
C GLN A 492 -15.11 19.32 3.13
N MET A 493 -14.44 18.20 2.85
CA MET A 493 -14.18 17.19 3.87
C MET A 493 -12.69 17.03 4.12
N GLU A 494 -12.32 17.04 5.38
CA GLU A 494 -11.02 16.61 5.84
C GLU A 494 -11.05 15.07 5.98
N VAL A 495 -10.12 14.35 5.32
CA VAL A 495 -10.16 12.88 5.21
C VAL A 495 -8.92 12.19 5.80
N SER A 496 -8.06 12.92 6.54
CA SER A 496 -6.83 12.35 7.13
C SER A 496 -7.08 11.20 8.08
N GLY A 497 -8.28 11.13 8.68
CA GLY A 497 -8.70 10.03 9.55
C GLY A 497 -9.13 8.76 8.81
N LEU A 498 -9.22 8.75 7.47
CA LEU A 498 -9.62 7.57 6.71
C LEU A 498 -8.42 6.66 6.42
N HIS A 499 -7.95 5.95 7.45
CA HIS A 499 -6.77 5.10 7.35
C HIS A 499 -6.78 3.95 8.39
N HIS A 500 -5.78 3.07 8.29
CA HIS A 500 -5.65 1.84 9.08
C HIS A 500 -5.74 2.04 10.60
N ASN A 501 -5.12 3.07 11.16
CA ASN A 501 -5.14 3.27 12.63
C ASN A 501 -6.53 3.58 13.19
N VAL A 502 -7.49 3.94 12.33
CA VAL A 502 -8.89 4.18 12.72
C VAL A 502 -9.77 2.98 12.43
N PHE A 503 -9.62 2.36 11.26
CA PHE A 503 -10.54 1.33 10.77
C PHE A 503 -9.96 -0.08 10.77
N GLY A 504 -8.64 -0.26 10.88
CA GLY A 504 -7.96 -1.53 10.59
C GLY A 504 -7.83 -1.77 9.09
N GLY A 505 -7.61 -3.02 8.66
CA GLY A 505 -7.67 -3.44 7.24
C GLY A 505 -6.39 -3.25 6.43
N PHE A 506 -5.40 -2.48 6.90
CA PHE A 506 -4.06 -2.30 6.32
C PHE A 506 -4.00 -1.71 4.89
N THR A 507 -5.08 -1.14 4.37
CA THR A 507 -5.16 -0.55 3.02
C THR A 507 -4.96 0.98 3.05
N SER A 508 -5.08 1.62 1.88
CA SER A 508 -5.03 3.08 1.73
C SER A 508 -6.38 3.67 1.33
N LEU A 509 -6.45 4.99 1.35
CA LEU A 509 -7.57 5.74 0.79
C LEU A 509 -7.40 5.84 -0.74
N ARG A 510 -8.25 5.17 -1.50
CA ARG A 510 -8.15 5.00 -2.95
C ARG A 510 -9.22 5.81 -3.68
N VAL A 511 -8.94 6.26 -4.88
CA VAL A 511 -9.97 6.77 -5.79
C VAL A 511 -10.82 5.60 -6.28
N ALA A 512 -12.14 5.71 -6.23
CA ALA A 512 -13.04 4.62 -6.57
C ALA A 512 -14.25 5.08 -7.40
N LEU A 513 -14.52 4.33 -8.47
CA LEU A 513 -15.79 4.33 -9.19
C LEU A 513 -16.70 3.29 -8.56
N PHE A 514 -17.96 3.63 -8.36
CA PHE A 514 -18.92 2.71 -7.76
C PHE A 514 -20.25 2.66 -8.49
N SER A 515 -20.92 1.52 -8.39
CA SER A 515 -22.26 1.29 -8.90
C SER A 515 -23.02 0.40 -7.92
N ALA A 516 -24.12 0.89 -7.37
CA ALA A 516 -24.96 0.21 -6.39
C ALA A 516 -26.42 0.14 -6.85
N GLY A 517 -27.16 -0.84 -6.34
CA GLY A 517 -28.57 -1.09 -6.69
C GLY A 517 -28.76 -1.88 -8.00
N ALA A 518 -29.99 -1.87 -8.51
CA ALA A 518 -30.40 -2.65 -9.69
C ALA A 518 -30.22 -1.84 -11.01
N GLY A 519 -28.98 -1.41 -11.27
CA GLY A 519 -28.66 -0.62 -12.46
C GLY A 519 -27.21 -0.80 -12.88
N GLU A 520 -26.72 0.13 -13.66
CA GLU A 520 -25.34 0.20 -14.09
C GLU A 520 -24.86 1.64 -14.21
N VAL A 521 -23.55 1.83 -14.09
CA VAL A 521 -22.85 3.07 -14.39
C VAL A 521 -22.00 2.85 -15.62
N ARG A 522 -22.11 3.74 -16.60
CA ARG A 522 -21.19 3.83 -17.73
C ARG A 522 -20.21 4.94 -17.47
N ALA A 523 -18.92 4.64 -17.44
CA ALA A 523 -17.84 5.60 -17.22
C ALA A 523 -17.01 5.80 -18.48
N ARG A 524 -16.60 7.05 -18.72
CA ARG A 524 -15.70 7.48 -19.82
C ARG A 524 -14.73 8.53 -19.29
N ASN A 525 -13.63 8.69 -19.98
CA ASN A 525 -12.73 9.82 -19.82
C ASN A 525 -12.31 10.04 -18.35
N PHE A 526 -11.95 8.94 -17.67
CA PHE A 526 -11.35 9.06 -16.34
C PHE A 526 -9.95 9.67 -16.48
N THR A 527 -9.76 10.84 -15.89
CA THR A 527 -8.45 11.50 -15.87
C THR A 527 -7.96 11.67 -14.45
N TYR A 528 -6.69 11.39 -14.25
CA TYR A 528 -5.97 11.66 -13.02
C TYR A 528 -4.87 12.67 -13.29
N LYS A 529 -4.65 13.58 -12.35
CA LYS A 529 -3.54 14.53 -12.44
C LYS A 529 -2.99 14.83 -11.05
N GLY A 530 -1.73 14.52 -10.82
CA GLY A 530 -0.97 14.99 -9.68
C GLY A 530 -0.79 16.51 -9.73
N LEU A 531 -1.01 17.18 -8.60
CA LEU A 531 -0.91 18.62 -8.48
C LEU A 531 0.42 18.99 -7.77
N PRO A 532 0.99 20.16 -8.09
CA PRO A 532 2.17 20.67 -7.38
C PRO A 532 1.95 20.79 -5.88
N ALA A 533 3.05 20.61 -5.10
CA ALA A 533 3.07 20.78 -3.66
C ALA A 533 2.80 22.23 -3.23
#